data_105dbfe441788b79337e07c8c6a362db
#
_entry.id   105dbfe441788b79337e07c8c6a362db
#
_cell.length_a   1.000
_cell.length_b   1.000
_cell.length_c   1.000
_cell.angle_alpha   90.00
_cell.angle_beta   90.00
_cell.angle_gamma   90.00
#
_symmetry.space_group_name_H-M   'P 1'
#
loop_
_entity.id
_entity.type
_entity.pdbx_description
1 polymer ?
#
loop_
_entity_poly.entity_id
_entity_poly.type
_entity_poly.pdbx_seq_one_letter_code
_entity_poly.pdbx_strand_id
1 'polypeptide(L)'
;ISMSVNMPKDEQQTSALIASLDETNSYIELEKTRVHKGIEDMERIKDNFENRCIQTCSNIRTELERLPKLSHIKMDKEDISIIGLNIPYVKESVYKERMSEYIDETIEAAESFKDPEERFRYIRNRLTWKRLFSVIVTDMNSIRINLYKRERIKDQSRYLRYEEAVGSTGQS
;
A
#
# COMPACT_ATOMS: atom_id res chain seq x y z
N ILE A 1 11.17 15.49 -38.22
CA ILE A 1 10.71 15.05 -39.56
C ILE A 1 10.00 16.24 -40.18
N SER A 2 10.69 16.87 -41.14
CA SER A 2 10.14 18.00 -41.90
C SER A 2 9.11 17.44 -42.88
N MET A 3 7.82 17.62 -42.58
CA MET A 3 6.77 17.39 -43.56
C MET A 3 6.80 18.57 -44.54
N SER A 4 7.31 18.35 -45.75
CA SER A 4 7.14 19.31 -46.83
C SER A 4 5.68 19.23 -47.28
N VAL A 5 4.90 20.22 -46.88
CA VAL A 5 3.52 20.38 -47.37
C VAL A 5 3.59 20.93 -48.76
N ASN A 6 3.34 20.07 -49.79
CA ASN A 6 3.15 20.57 -51.15
C ASN A 6 1.86 21.40 -51.18
N MET A 7 1.98 22.70 -51.54
CA MET A 7 0.84 23.59 -51.72
C MET A 7 -0.11 23.04 -52.80
N PRO A 8 -1.40 22.95 -52.54
CA PRO A 8 -2.38 22.48 -53.51
C PRO A 8 -2.45 23.43 -54.74
N LYS A 9 -2.49 22.83 -55.92
CA LYS A 9 -2.45 23.58 -57.19
C LYS A 9 -3.84 23.84 -57.78
N ASP A 10 -4.85 23.16 -57.32
CA ASP A 10 -6.24 23.31 -57.76
C ASP A 10 -7.24 23.02 -56.65
N GLU A 11 -8.54 23.28 -56.93
CA GLU A 11 -9.63 23.13 -55.98
C GLU A 11 -9.83 21.68 -55.51
N GLN A 12 -9.61 20.70 -56.38
CA GLN A 12 -9.71 19.29 -56.03
C GLN A 12 -8.61 18.83 -55.07
N GLN A 13 -7.37 19.31 -55.31
CA GLN A 13 -6.26 19.04 -54.41
C GLN A 13 -6.46 19.73 -53.05
N THR A 14 -7.04 20.91 -53.02
CA THR A 14 -7.39 21.61 -51.79
C THR A 14 -8.43 20.84 -51.01
N SER A 15 -9.50 20.37 -51.65
CA SER A 15 -10.53 19.55 -51.01
C SER A 15 -9.99 18.21 -50.47
N ALA A 16 -9.11 17.56 -51.21
CA ALA A 16 -8.46 16.32 -50.79
C ALA A 16 -7.54 16.56 -49.57
N LEU A 17 -6.80 17.68 -49.53
CA LEU A 17 -5.97 18.05 -48.39
C LEU A 17 -6.79 18.35 -47.14
N ILE A 18 -7.91 19.10 -47.26
CA ILE A 18 -8.81 19.37 -46.14
C ILE A 18 -9.39 18.09 -45.59
N ALA A 19 -9.87 17.16 -46.45
CA ALA A 19 -10.40 15.87 -46.01
C ALA A 19 -9.35 15.03 -45.26
N SER A 20 -8.10 15.03 -45.74
CA SER A 20 -6.98 14.34 -45.08
C SER A 20 -6.65 14.95 -43.70
N LEU A 21 -6.69 16.30 -43.59
CA LEU A 21 -6.49 16.98 -42.31
C LEU A 21 -7.63 16.70 -41.30
N ASP A 22 -8.85 16.67 -41.78
CA ASP A 22 -10.02 16.35 -40.94
C ASP A 22 -9.96 14.89 -40.43
N GLU A 23 -9.56 13.95 -41.28
CA GLU A 23 -9.33 12.56 -40.90
C GLU A 23 -8.22 12.44 -39.86
N THR A 24 -7.12 13.14 -40.06
CA THR A 24 -5.99 13.18 -39.10
C THR A 24 -6.42 13.78 -37.76
N ASN A 25 -7.18 14.87 -37.75
CA ASN A 25 -7.70 15.47 -36.54
C ASN A 25 -8.66 14.51 -35.81
N SER A 26 -9.54 13.82 -36.51
CA SER A 26 -10.44 12.81 -35.93
C SER A 26 -9.66 11.67 -35.29
N TYR A 27 -8.59 11.21 -35.91
CA TYR A 27 -7.70 10.20 -35.35
C TYR A 27 -7.02 10.68 -34.07
N ILE A 28 -6.48 11.89 -34.07
CA ILE A 28 -5.83 12.50 -32.89
C ILE A 28 -6.80 12.60 -31.71
N GLU A 29 -8.01 13.06 -31.95
CA GLU A 29 -9.04 13.16 -30.87
C GLU A 29 -9.42 11.78 -30.34
N LEU A 30 -9.49 10.76 -31.18
CA LEU A 30 -9.73 9.39 -30.74
C LEU A 30 -8.58 8.87 -29.85
N GLU A 31 -7.33 9.08 -30.25
CA GLU A 31 -6.16 8.68 -29.44
C GLU A 31 -6.06 9.43 -28.13
N LYS A 32 -6.36 10.73 -28.09
CA LYS A 32 -6.44 11.49 -26.83
C LYS A 32 -7.47 10.90 -25.87
N THR A 33 -8.67 10.57 -26.36
CA THR A 33 -9.73 9.95 -25.56
C THR A 33 -9.28 8.60 -25.01
N ARG A 34 -8.59 7.80 -25.84
CA ARG A 34 -8.08 6.48 -25.45
C ARG A 34 -7.00 6.58 -24.37
N VAL A 35 -6.06 7.51 -24.52
CA VAL A 35 -5.00 7.76 -23.53
C VAL A 35 -5.59 8.26 -22.22
N HIS A 36 -6.52 9.20 -22.27
CA HIS A 36 -7.18 9.75 -21.10
C HIS A 36 -7.91 8.65 -20.31
N LYS A 37 -8.68 7.81 -21.00
CA LYS A 37 -9.35 6.67 -20.37
C LYS A 37 -8.37 5.67 -19.77
N GLY A 38 -7.24 5.43 -20.42
CA GLY A 38 -6.18 4.57 -19.88
C GLY A 38 -5.59 5.11 -18.58
N ILE A 39 -5.38 6.43 -18.49
CA ILE A 39 -4.92 7.10 -17.27
C ILE A 39 -5.95 6.97 -16.14
N GLU A 40 -7.22 7.25 -16.42
CA GLU A 40 -8.31 7.10 -15.43
C GLU A 40 -8.42 5.66 -14.91
N ASP A 41 -8.29 4.67 -15.79
CA ASP A 41 -8.32 3.26 -15.41
C ASP A 41 -7.12 2.88 -14.52
N MET A 42 -5.94 3.39 -14.79
CA MET A 42 -4.75 3.18 -13.95
C MET A 42 -4.89 3.83 -12.57
N GLU A 43 -5.39 5.04 -12.49
CA GLU A 43 -5.66 5.73 -11.23
C GLU A 43 -6.66 4.93 -10.37
N ARG A 44 -7.74 4.46 -10.98
CA ARG A 44 -8.74 3.62 -10.30
C ARG A 44 -8.16 2.31 -9.79
N ILE A 45 -7.29 1.65 -10.55
CA ILE A 45 -6.61 0.42 -10.13
C ILE A 45 -5.70 0.70 -8.94
N LYS A 46 -4.96 1.81 -8.97
CA LYS A 46 -4.11 2.26 -7.87
C LYS A 46 -4.92 2.50 -6.60
N ASP A 47 -6.00 3.28 -6.68
CA ASP A 47 -6.88 3.58 -5.55
C ASP A 47 -7.47 2.29 -4.94
N ASN A 48 -7.92 1.36 -5.76
CA ASN A 48 -8.41 0.07 -5.31
C ASN A 48 -7.34 -0.75 -4.59
N PHE A 49 -6.11 -0.69 -5.08
CA PHE A 49 -4.97 -1.37 -4.47
C PHE A 49 -4.60 -0.75 -3.11
N GLU A 50 -4.53 0.57 -3.03
CA GLU A 50 -4.30 1.31 -1.78
C GLU A 50 -5.35 0.96 -0.72
N ASN A 51 -6.63 0.98 -1.10
CA ASN A 51 -7.72 0.62 -0.21
C ASN A 51 -7.63 -0.83 0.29
N ARG A 52 -7.21 -1.76 -0.56
CA ARG A 52 -6.96 -3.14 -0.17
C ARG A 52 -5.81 -3.26 0.83
N CYS A 53 -4.72 -2.53 0.63
CA CYS A 53 -3.61 -2.49 1.57
C CYS A 53 -4.04 -1.95 2.94
N ILE A 54 -4.80 -0.86 2.96
CA ILE A 54 -5.35 -0.26 4.17
C ILE A 54 -6.30 -1.24 4.89
N GLN A 55 -7.19 -1.90 4.15
CA GLN A 55 -8.12 -2.88 4.72
C GLN A 55 -7.38 -4.08 5.32
N THR A 56 -6.34 -4.56 4.64
CA THR A 56 -5.50 -5.64 5.16
C THR A 56 -4.84 -5.25 6.48
N CYS A 57 -4.29 -4.04 6.56
CA CYS A 57 -3.70 -3.52 7.80
C CYS A 57 -4.74 -3.35 8.92
N SER A 58 -5.94 -2.90 8.59
CA SER A 58 -7.05 -2.79 9.54
C SER A 58 -7.45 -4.16 10.10
N ASN A 59 -7.50 -5.18 9.25
CA ASN A 59 -7.79 -6.55 9.67
C ASN A 59 -6.69 -7.10 10.59
N ILE A 60 -5.43 -6.88 10.25
CA ILE A 60 -4.27 -7.27 11.09
C ILE A 60 -4.38 -6.59 12.46
N ARG A 61 -4.66 -5.29 12.50
CA ARG A 61 -4.86 -4.56 13.74
C ARG A 61 -5.96 -5.18 14.60
N THR A 62 -7.11 -5.46 14.00
CA THR A 62 -8.24 -6.08 14.68
C THR A 62 -7.86 -7.44 15.29
N GLU A 63 -7.15 -8.28 14.54
CA GLU A 63 -6.67 -9.57 15.04
C GLU A 63 -5.65 -9.41 16.18
N LEU A 64 -4.72 -8.48 16.07
CA LEU A 64 -3.77 -8.19 17.15
C LEU A 64 -4.48 -7.68 18.42
N GLU A 65 -5.48 -6.83 18.30
CA GLU A 65 -6.26 -6.30 19.42
C GLU A 65 -7.13 -7.36 20.11
N ARG A 66 -7.40 -8.49 19.43
CA ARG A 66 -8.09 -9.64 20.03
C ARG A 66 -7.19 -10.48 20.94
N LEU A 67 -5.87 -10.48 20.72
CA LEU A 67 -4.94 -11.31 21.50
C LEU A 67 -5.03 -11.11 23.01
N PRO A 68 -5.09 -9.87 23.55
CA PRO A 68 -5.27 -9.66 24.98
C PRO A 68 -6.56 -10.28 25.52
N LYS A 69 -7.64 -10.21 24.75
CA LYS A 69 -8.95 -10.76 25.13
C LYS A 69 -8.96 -12.29 25.20
N LEU A 70 -8.20 -12.94 24.31
CA LEU A 70 -8.11 -14.40 24.24
C LEU A 70 -7.11 -14.98 25.26
N SER A 71 -6.25 -14.15 25.83
CA SER A 71 -5.20 -14.56 26.76
C SER A 71 -5.56 -14.40 28.24
N HIS A 72 -6.85 -14.26 28.57
CA HIS A 72 -7.31 -14.16 29.94
C HIS A 72 -7.21 -15.51 30.69
N ILE A 73 -6.60 -15.48 31.85
CA ILE A 73 -6.60 -16.61 32.80
C ILE A 73 -7.24 -16.18 34.12
N LYS A 74 -8.04 -17.07 34.67
CA LYS A 74 -8.52 -16.92 36.05
C LYS A 74 -7.50 -17.50 37.03
N MET A 75 -6.93 -16.64 37.84
CA MET A 75 -6.07 -17.05 38.95
C MET A 75 -6.61 -16.49 40.28
N ASP A 76 -6.95 -17.36 41.20
CA ASP A 76 -7.32 -17.06 42.62
C ASP A 76 -8.42 -16.02 42.81
N LYS A 77 -9.31 -15.76 41.94
CA LYS A 77 -10.38 -14.74 41.90
C LYS A 77 -10.07 -13.49 41.03
N GLU A 78 -8.91 -13.40 40.41
CA GLU A 78 -8.58 -12.30 39.53
C GLU A 78 -8.54 -12.79 38.07
N ASP A 79 -9.12 -11.99 37.19
CA ASP A 79 -8.96 -12.17 35.73
C ASP A 79 -7.68 -11.48 35.29
N ILE A 80 -6.68 -12.27 34.86
CA ILE A 80 -5.39 -11.74 34.42
C ILE A 80 -5.25 -11.95 32.92
N SER A 81 -4.99 -10.86 32.21
CA SER A 81 -4.58 -10.92 30.80
C SER A 81 -3.09 -11.21 30.70
N ILE A 82 -2.72 -12.33 30.08
CA ILE A 82 -1.30 -12.70 29.87
C ILE A 82 -0.62 -11.79 28.87
N ILE A 83 -1.36 -11.32 27.87
CA ILE A 83 -0.84 -10.45 26.82
C ILE A 83 -1.57 -9.11 26.88
N GLY A 84 -0.85 -8.05 27.19
CA GLY A 84 -1.29 -6.68 27.00
C GLY A 84 -0.70 -6.14 25.68
N LEU A 85 -1.49 -5.55 24.85
CA LEU A 85 -1.07 -4.98 23.57
C LEU A 85 -1.49 -3.52 23.49
N ASN A 86 -0.53 -2.65 23.21
CA ASN A 86 -0.78 -1.25 22.92
C ASN A 86 -0.31 -0.92 21.51
N ILE A 87 -1.25 -0.63 20.63
CA ILE A 87 -0.99 -0.20 19.26
C ILE A 87 -1.26 1.31 19.20
N PRO A 88 -0.28 2.13 18.78
CA PRO A 88 -0.49 3.57 18.66
C PRO A 88 -1.66 3.90 17.74
N TYR A 89 -2.47 4.85 18.15
CA TYR A 89 -3.55 5.36 17.32
C TYR A 89 -2.99 6.32 16.26
N VAL A 90 -3.36 6.11 15.02
CA VAL A 90 -3.06 7.00 13.91
C VAL A 90 -4.38 7.39 13.22
N LYS A 91 -4.54 8.68 12.94
CA LYS A 91 -5.74 9.17 12.24
C LYS A 91 -5.82 8.56 10.84
N GLU A 92 -7.04 8.28 10.39
CA GLU A 92 -7.30 7.68 9.09
C GLU A 92 -6.71 8.49 7.93
N SER A 93 -6.85 9.81 7.95
CA SER A 93 -6.27 10.68 6.92
C SER A 93 -4.75 10.54 6.83
N VAL A 94 -4.07 10.38 7.97
CA VAL A 94 -2.62 10.26 8.02
C VAL A 94 -2.14 8.92 7.48
N TYR A 95 -2.77 7.81 7.86
CA TYR A 95 -2.32 6.51 7.35
C TYR A 95 -2.69 6.28 5.88
N LYS A 96 -3.78 6.87 5.39
CA LYS A 96 -4.12 6.86 3.96
C LYS A 96 -3.08 7.61 3.13
N GLU A 97 -2.68 8.80 3.56
CA GLU A 97 -1.63 9.58 2.92
C GLU A 97 -0.30 8.82 2.89
N ARG A 98 0.13 8.29 4.02
CA ARG A 98 1.35 7.47 4.11
C ARG A 98 1.31 6.22 3.22
N MET A 99 0.17 5.55 3.14
CA MET A 99 0.01 4.38 2.29
C MET A 99 0.10 4.76 0.81
N SER A 100 -0.52 5.87 0.42
CA SER A 100 -0.44 6.39 -0.95
C SER A 100 1.01 6.72 -1.33
N GLU A 101 1.73 7.46 -0.49
CA GLU A 101 3.15 7.78 -0.69
C GLU A 101 4.00 6.51 -0.79
N TYR A 102 3.80 5.56 0.10
CA TYR A 102 4.54 4.30 0.11
C TYR A 102 4.35 3.48 -1.17
N ILE A 103 3.12 3.44 -1.69
CA ILE A 103 2.80 2.76 -2.94
C ILE A 103 3.41 3.50 -4.13
N ASP A 104 3.34 4.82 -4.16
CA ASP A 104 3.95 5.64 -5.20
C ASP A 104 5.48 5.44 -5.25
N GLU A 105 6.15 5.50 -4.11
CA GLU A 105 7.58 5.23 -4.00
C GLU A 105 7.93 3.80 -4.47
N THR A 106 7.08 2.83 -4.15
CA THR A 106 7.27 1.44 -4.57
C THR A 106 7.17 1.31 -6.10
N ILE A 107 6.19 1.95 -6.71
CA ILE A 107 5.98 1.95 -8.17
C ILE A 107 7.17 2.62 -8.85
N GLU A 108 7.56 3.80 -8.41
CA GLU A 108 8.68 4.56 -8.98
C GLU A 108 10.00 3.77 -8.89
N ALA A 109 10.29 3.19 -7.75
CA ALA A 109 11.48 2.37 -7.58
C ALA A 109 11.42 1.09 -8.43
N ALA A 110 10.25 0.46 -8.56
CA ALA A 110 10.06 -0.73 -9.37
C ALA A 110 10.33 -0.48 -10.87
N GLU A 111 10.00 0.70 -11.37
CA GLU A 111 10.26 1.10 -12.75
C GLU A 111 11.76 1.17 -13.10
N SER A 112 12.63 1.35 -12.11
CA SER A 112 14.08 1.37 -12.30
C SER A 112 14.67 -0.01 -12.63
N PHE A 113 13.98 -1.10 -12.28
CA PHE A 113 14.43 -2.45 -12.56
C PHE A 113 14.11 -2.86 -14.00
N LYS A 114 15.13 -3.21 -14.77
CA LYS A 114 14.99 -3.68 -16.17
C LYS A 114 14.51 -5.12 -16.24
N ASP A 115 14.96 -5.96 -15.30
CA ASP A 115 14.59 -7.37 -15.24
C ASP A 115 13.20 -7.51 -14.56
N PRO A 116 12.22 -8.15 -15.23
CA PRO A 116 10.90 -8.39 -14.68
C PRO A 116 10.91 -9.21 -13.38
N GLU A 117 11.81 -10.16 -13.22
CA GLU A 117 11.91 -10.98 -12.01
C GLU A 117 12.45 -10.19 -10.81
N GLU A 118 13.45 -9.34 -11.04
CA GLU A 118 13.97 -8.44 -10.01
C GLU A 118 12.91 -7.42 -9.59
N ARG A 119 12.19 -6.88 -10.56
CA ARG A 119 11.06 -5.97 -10.32
C ARG A 119 9.99 -6.64 -9.46
N PHE A 120 9.57 -7.84 -9.82
CA PHE A 120 8.58 -8.60 -9.07
C PHE A 120 9.05 -8.92 -7.65
N ARG A 121 10.30 -9.32 -7.47
CA ARG A 121 10.92 -9.58 -6.16
C ARG A 121 10.93 -8.33 -5.29
N TYR A 122 11.30 -7.19 -5.86
CA TYR A 122 11.28 -5.91 -5.17
C TYR A 122 9.87 -5.56 -4.68
N ILE A 123 8.88 -5.60 -5.57
CA ILE A 123 7.47 -5.31 -5.23
C ILE A 123 6.99 -6.27 -4.13
N ARG A 124 7.25 -7.55 -4.27
CA ARG A 124 6.88 -8.57 -3.28
C ARG A 124 7.46 -8.29 -1.90
N ASN A 125 8.72 -7.86 -1.83
CA ASN A 125 9.37 -7.52 -0.58
C ASN A 125 8.81 -6.25 0.06
N ARG A 126 8.39 -5.30 -0.74
CA ARG A 126 7.77 -4.05 -0.28
C ARG A 126 6.35 -4.24 0.24
N LEU A 127 5.62 -5.24 -0.26
CA LEU A 127 4.21 -5.48 0.05
C LEU A 127 4.02 -6.60 1.10
N THR A 128 5.00 -6.84 1.95
CA THR A 128 4.83 -7.72 3.10
C THR A 128 3.92 -7.05 4.15
N TRP A 129 3.15 -7.85 4.89
CA TRP A 129 2.26 -7.32 5.92
C TRP A 129 2.99 -6.47 6.98
N LYS A 130 4.21 -6.87 7.36
CA LYS A 130 5.05 -6.11 8.29
C LYS A 130 5.35 -4.71 7.78
N ARG A 131 5.75 -4.60 6.53
CA ARG A 131 6.07 -3.30 5.92
C ARG A 131 4.84 -2.44 5.74
N LEU A 132 3.74 -2.99 5.26
CA LEU A 132 2.48 -2.27 5.11
C LEU A 132 1.94 -1.78 6.47
N PHE A 133 2.00 -2.63 7.48
CA PHE A 133 1.57 -2.25 8.82
C PHE A 133 2.48 -1.19 9.46
N SER A 134 3.79 -1.23 9.20
CA SER A 134 4.74 -0.21 9.67
C SER A 134 4.49 1.16 9.05
N VAL A 135 3.95 1.22 7.84
CA VAL A 135 3.52 2.47 7.20
C VAL A 135 2.40 3.13 8.00
N ILE A 136 1.43 2.34 8.46
CA ILE A 136 0.28 2.84 9.23
C ILE A 136 0.68 3.26 10.65
N VAL A 137 1.46 2.45 11.36
CA VAL A 137 1.83 2.72 12.75
C VAL A 137 3.13 3.50 12.90
N THR A 138 3.74 3.90 11.80
CA THR A 138 5.02 4.64 11.70
C THR A 138 6.23 3.77 12.06
N ASP A 139 6.17 3.00 13.11
CA ASP A 139 7.24 2.13 13.59
C ASP A 139 6.64 0.93 14.32
N MET A 140 7.01 -0.27 13.90
CA MET A 140 6.60 -1.52 14.57
C MET A 140 7.09 -1.58 16.01
N ASN A 141 8.22 -0.95 16.31
CA ASN A 141 8.75 -0.86 17.68
C ASN A 141 7.89 0.02 18.61
N SER A 142 6.99 0.83 18.07
CA SER A 142 6.03 1.60 18.85
C SER A 142 4.91 0.75 19.44
N ILE A 143 4.70 -0.46 18.90
CA ILE A 143 3.76 -1.44 19.44
C ILE A 143 4.37 -2.02 20.72
N ARG A 144 3.66 -1.85 21.83
CA ARG A 144 4.09 -2.37 23.12
C ARG A 144 3.32 -3.62 23.46
N ILE A 145 4.05 -4.69 23.75
CA ILE A 145 3.50 -5.97 24.21
C ILE A 145 3.92 -6.18 25.65
N ASN A 146 2.94 -6.33 26.50
CA ASN A 146 3.15 -6.63 27.90
C ASN A 146 2.87 -8.12 28.13
N LEU A 147 3.87 -8.86 28.57
CA LEU A 147 3.75 -10.29 28.87
C LEU A 147 3.83 -10.51 30.37
N TYR A 148 2.79 -11.12 30.94
CA TYR A 148 2.79 -11.57 32.31
C TYR A 148 3.37 -12.98 32.40
N LYS A 149 4.53 -13.13 33.05
CA LYS A 149 5.09 -14.44 33.39
C LYS A 149 4.55 -14.91 34.75
N ARG A 150 4.16 -16.17 34.84
CA ARG A 150 3.59 -16.79 36.04
C ARG A 150 4.45 -16.55 37.30
N GLU A 151 5.76 -16.51 37.16
CA GLU A 151 6.71 -16.32 38.26
C GLU A 151 6.80 -14.85 38.76
N ARG A 152 6.23 -13.91 38.01
CA ARG A 152 6.30 -12.48 38.32
C ARG A 152 4.94 -11.78 38.42
N ILE A 153 3.87 -12.57 38.54
CA ILE A 153 2.50 -12.02 38.60
C ILE A 153 2.32 -11.08 39.82
N LYS A 154 3.18 -11.20 40.81
CA LYS A 154 3.09 -10.37 42.02
C LYS A 154 3.76 -9.00 41.90
N ASP A 155 4.71 -8.78 40.96
CA ASP A 155 5.53 -7.58 41.08
C ASP A 155 5.70 -6.71 39.81
N GLN A 156 5.76 -7.19 38.59
CA GLN A 156 5.95 -6.29 37.43
C GLN A 156 5.64 -6.93 36.08
N SER A 157 4.84 -6.25 35.30
CA SER A 157 4.70 -6.48 33.87
C SER A 157 5.93 -5.95 33.12
N ARG A 158 6.52 -6.77 32.28
CA ARG A 158 7.63 -6.36 31.40
C ARG A 158 7.11 -6.00 30.03
N TYR A 159 7.34 -4.76 29.62
CA TYR A 159 7.07 -4.33 28.27
C TYR A 159 8.18 -4.81 27.34
N LEU A 160 7.81 -5.59 26.30
CA LEU A 160 8.70 -6.04 25.25
C LEU A 160 8.40 -5.31 23.95
N ARG A 161 9.42 -5.11 23.13
CA ARG A 161 9.22 -4.72 21.75
C ARG A 161 8.59 -5.89 20.99
N TYR A 162 7.83 -5.57 19.93
CA TYR A 162 7.17 -6.59 19.09
C TYR A 162 8.12 -7.69 18.63
N GLU A 163 9.31 -7.33 18.16
CA GLU A 163 10.32 -8.29 17.68
C GLU A 163 10.84 -9.21 18.77
N GLU A 164 11.00 -8.72 19.98
CA GLU A 164 11.39 -9.51 21.14
C GLU A 164 10.30 -10.52 21.52
N ALA A 165 9.02 -10.11 21.45
CA ALA A 165 7.90 -10.98 21.73
C ALA A 165 7.75 -12.10 20.70
N VAL A 166 7.92 -11.80 19.41
CA VAL A 166 7.87 -12.79 18.31
C VAL A 166 9.06 -13.76 18.39
N GLY A 167 10.26 -13.26 18.71
CA GLY A 167 11.44 -14.10 18.92
C GLY A 167 11.32 -15.07 20.10
N SER A 168 10.63 -14.69 21.18
CA SER A 168 10.42 -15.55 22.35
C SER A 168 9.39 -16.64 22.12
N THR A 169 8.41 -16.46 21.24
CA THR A 169 7.40 -17.46 20.87
C THR A 169 7.93 -18.49 19.86
N GLY A 170 8.98 -18.19 19.13
CA GLY A 170 9.61 -19.12 18.19
C GLY A 170 10.58 -20.13 18.83
N GLN A 171 10.84 -20.05 20.13
CA GLN A 171 11.76 -20.92 20.87
C GLN A 171 11.09 -21.91 21.82
N SER A 172 9.76 -22.00 21.79
CA SER A 172 9.03 -22.99 22.62
C SER A 172 8.59 -24.19 21.83
#